data_b2117041d8f78d65993ef0642614349f
#
_entry.id   b2117041d8f78d65993ef0642614349f
#
_cell.length_a   1.000
_cell.length_b   1.000
_cell.length_c   1.000
_cell.angle_alpha   90.00
_cell.angle_beta   90.00
_cell.angle_gamma   90.00
#
_symmetry.space_group_name_H-M   'P 1'
#
loop_
_entity.id
_entity.type
_entity.pdbx_description
1 polymer ?
#
loop_
_entity_poly.entity_id
_entity_poly.type
_entity_poly.pdbx_seq_one_letter_code
_entity_poly.pdbx_strand_id
1 'polypeptide(L)'
;MLGGSDPALVAVPTQHESLLGALRVGEQIDDDVALVVTTSGTTGPPKGAMLTAAALTASASAAHDRLGGPGSWLLAVPPYHIAGLAVLVRSVIAGSVPVELNVSAGFDVTELPNAIKRLGSGRRYTSLVAAQLAKALTDPAATAALAELDAVLIGGGPAPRPILDAAAAAGITVVRTYGMSETSGGCVYDGVPLDGSPGSANGSGETGLR
;
A
#
# COMPACT_ATOMS: atom_id res chain seq x y z
N MET A 1 -8.20 1.14 16.42
CA MET A 1 -6.92 0.99 15.73
C MET A 1 -6.12 2.29 15.64
N LEU A 2 -6.65 3.38 15.13
CA LEU A 2 -5.93 4.66 15.09
C LEU A 2 -6.20 5.55 16.31
N GLY A 3 -6.96 5.09 17.30
CA GLY A 3 -7.40 5.85 18.48
C GLY A 3 -6.50 5.74 19.72
N GLY A 4 -5.42 5.00 19.69
CA GLY A 4 -4.36 5.00 20.73
C GLY A 4 -4.65 4.25 22.04
N SER A 5 -5.79 3.53 22.16
CA SER A 5 -6.13 2.73 23.37
C SER A 5 -6.25 1.24 23.11
N ASP A 6 -6.21 0.82 21.87
CA ASP A 6 -6.32 -0.58 21.48
C ASP A 6 -4.92 -1.22 21.36
N PRO A 7 -4.79 -2.55 21.61
CA PRO A 7 -3.55 -3.26 21.35
C PRO A 7 -3.07 -3.09 19.92
N ALA A 8 -1.74 -3.06 19.73
CA ALA A 8 -1.16 -3.03 18.39
C ALA A 8 -1.57 -4.28 17.61
N LEU A 9 -1.95 -4.10 16.34
CA LEU A 9 -2.29 -5.19 15.44
C LEU A 9 -1.04 -5.76 14.77
N VAL A 10 -1.02 -7.07 14.56
CA VAL A 10 0.03 -7.75 13.80
C VAL A 10 -0.58 -8.32 12.53
N ALA A 11 -0.10 -7.87 11.38
CA ALA A 11 -0.57 -8.36 10.10
C ALA A 11 0.21 -9.61 9.67
N VAL A 12 -0.46 -10.74 9.61
CA VAL A 12 0.13 -12.05 9.30
C VAL A 12 -0.71 -12.82 8.27
N PRO A 13 -0.10 -13.67 7.43
CA PRO A 13 -0.85 -14.58 6.55
C PRO A 13 -1.58 -15.65 7.37
N THR A 14 -2.53 -16.36 6.77
CA THR A 14 -3.38 -17.36 7.45
C THR A 14 -2.57 -18.50 8.09
N GLN A 15 -1.44 -18.90 7.50
CA GLN A 15 -0.49 -19.88 8.06
C GLN A 15 0.72 -19.13 8.63
N HIS A 16 0.71 -18.84 9.93
CA HIS A 16 1.62 -17.86 10.52
C HIS A 16 2.20 -18.19 11.90
N GLU A 17 1.99 -19.38 12.44
CA GLU A 17 2.40 -19.72 13.81
C GLU A 17 3.87 -19.39 14.12
N SER A 18 4.78 -19.65 13.18
CA SER A 18 6.20 -19.32 13.33
C SER A 18 6.47 -17.81 13.37
N LEU A 19 5.61 -17.00 12.72
CA LEU A 19 5.73 -15.54 12.73
C LEU A 19 5.29 -14.94 14.05
N LEU A 20 4.27 -15.49 14.71
CA LEU A 20 3.78 -14.97 15.99
C LEU A 20 4.88 -14.97 17.05
N GLY A 21 5.65 -16.04 17.14
CA GLY A 21 6.80 -16.14 18.05
C GLY A 21 7.93 -15.18 17.67
N ALA A 22 8.27 -15.11 16.37
CA ALA A 22 9.33 -14.21 15.90
C ALA A 22 9.00 -12.72 16.08
N LEU A 23 7.72 -12.37 15.98
CA LEU A 23 7.21 -11.01 16.19
C LEU A 23 6.86 -10.71 17.66
N ARG A 24 7.11 -11.65 18.56
CA ARG A 24 6.88 -11.50 20.01
C ARG A 24 5.44 -11.09 20.34
N VAL A 25 4.48 -11.70 19.65
CA VAL A 25 3.05 -11.38 19.87
C VAL A 25 2.64 -11.76 21.30
N GLY A 26 1.96 -10.81 21.97
CA GLY A 26 1.55 -10.94 23.38
C GLY A 26 2.52 -10.29 24.37
N GLU A 27 3.66 -9.76 23.91
CA GLU A 27 4.55 -8.95 24.74
C GLU A 27 4.15 -7.47 24.74
N GLN A 28 4.62 -6.74 25.75
CA GLN A 28 4.39 -5.29 25.84
C GLN A 28 5.14 -4.56 24.73
N ILE A 29 4.51 -3.54 24.20
CA ILE A 29 5.03 -2.66 23.15
C ILE A 29 4.72 -1.21 23.53
N ASP A 30 5.38 -0.23 22.90
CA ASP A 30 5.11 1.18 23.15
C ASP A 30 3.66 1.53 22.80
N ASP A 31 3.03 2.34 23.64
CA ASP A 31 1.58 2.65 23.57
C ASP A 31 1.15 3.37 22.28
N ASP A 32 2.09 4.02 21.58
CA ASP A 32 1.83 4.72 20.32
C ASP A 32 1.88 3.82 19.09
N VAL A 33 2.38 2.58 19.23
CA VAL A 33 2.44 1.60 18.13
C VAL A 33 1.05 1.05 17.86
N ALA A 34 0.55 1.27 16.65
CA ALA A 34 -0.75 0.78 16.20
C ALA A 34 -0.66 -0.51 15.38
N LEU A 35 0.46 -0.73 14.68
CA LEU A 35 0.58 -1.84 13.74
C LEU A 35 2.02 -2.36 13.70
N VAL A 36 2.18 -3.69 13.68
CA VAL A 36 3.46 -4.36 13.42
C VAL A 36 3.36 -5.12 12.10
N VAL A 37 4.28 -4.84 11.19
CA VAL A 37 4.33 -5.43 9.85
C VAL A 37 5.63 -6.18 9.66
N THR A 38 5.55 -7.40 9.14
CA THR A 38 6.76 -8.16 8.81
C THR A 38 7.60 -7.45 7.74
N THR A 39 8.90 -7.40 7.95
CA THR A 39 9.85 -6.91 6.94
C THR A 39 10.45 -8.11 6.21
N SER A 40 10.67 -7.97 4.90
CA SER A 40 11.28 -8.99 4.04
C SER A 40 12.80 -9.04 4.21
N GLY A 41 13.29 -9.17 5.44
CA GLY A 41 14.72 -9.32 5.69
C GLY A 41 15.28 -10.58 4.99
N THR A 42 16.28 -10.42 4.13
CA THR A 42 16.88 -11.51 3.34
C THR A 42 17.76 -12.45 4.16
N THR A 43 18.06 -12.12 5.42
CA THR A 43 18.96 -12.89 6.28
C THR A 43 18.53 -12.81 7.74
N GLY A 44 18.09 -13.94 8.32
CA GLY A 44 17.78 -14.07 9.74
C GLY A 44 16.29 -14.25 10.06
N PRO A 45 15.93 -14.29 11.35
CA PRO A 45 14.54 -14.41 11.76
C PRO A 45 13.72 -13.19 11.28
N PRO A 46 12.43 -13.39 10.98
CA PRO A 46 11.53 -12.30 10.59
C PRO A 46 11.56 -11.18 11.60
N LYS A 47 11.65 -9.93 11.12
CA LYS A 47 11.57 -8.72 11.95
C LYS A 47 10.25 -8.02 11.70
N GLY A 48 9.75 -7.32 12.72
CA GLY A 48 8.56 -6.45 12.63
C GLY A 48 8.95 -4.99 12.56
N ALA A 49 8.45 -4.25 11.59
CA ALA A 49 8.43 -2.79 11.63
C ALA A 49 7.26 -2.34 12.52
N MET A 50 7.55 -1.56 13.52
CA MET A 50 6.56 -0.97 14.43
C MET A 50 6.13 0.38 13.87
N LEU A 51 4.83 0.53 13.61
CA LEU A 51 4.26 1.71 12.98
C LEU A 51 3.28 2.39 13.93
N THR A 52 3.52 3.66 14.21
CA THR A 52 2.62 4.45 15.05
C THR A 52 1.36 4.86 14.30
N ALA A 53 0.26 5.11 15.02
CA ALA A 53 -0.96 5.65 14.44
C ALA A 53 -0.72 6.99 13.73
N ALA A 54 0.15 7.83 14.28
CA ALA A 54 0.51 9.12 13.70
C ALA A 54 1.23 8.94 12.35
N ALA A 55 2.23 8.03 12.27
CA ALA A 55 2.96 7.76 11.02
C ALA A 55 2.06 7.19 9.93
N LEU A 56 1.18 6.25 10.29
CA LEU A 56 0.21 5.67 9.36
C LEU A 56 -0.77 6.73 8.82
N THR A 57 -1.27 7.60 9.69
CA THR A 57 -2.19 8.69 9.32
C THR A 57 -1.48 9.70 8.41
N ALA A 58 -0.28 10.12 8.76
CA ALA A 58 0.51 11.06 7.96
C ALA A 58 0.81 10.50 6.56
N SER A 59 1.25 9.22 6.47
CA SER A 59 1.50 8.55 5.20
C SER A 59 0.24 8.47 4.32
N ALA A 60 -0.91 8.13 4.91
CA ALA A 60 -2.17 8.03 4.17
C ALA A 60 -2.65 9.41 3.68
N SER A 61 -2.55 10.44 4.51
CA SER A 61 -2.93 11.81 4.15
C SER A 61 -2.05 12.35 3.02
N ALA A 62 -0.73 12.22 3.15
CA ALA A 62 0.20 12.65 2.11
C ALA A 62 -0.01 11.92 0.77
N ALA A 63 -0.37 10.62 0.82
CA ALA A 63 -0.73 9.87 -0.37
C ALA A 63 -2.03 10.41 -1.00
N HIS A 64 -3.06 10.72 -0.21
CA HIS A 64 -4.30 11.33 -0.70
C HIS A 64 -4.04 12.69 -1.35
N ASP A 65 -3.26 13.55 -0.72
CA ASP A 65 -2.92 14.87 -1.26
C ASP A 65 -2.20 14.75 -2.60
N ARG A 66 -1.23 13.83 -2.68
CA ARG A 66 -0.49 13.57 -3.93
C ARG A 66 -1.36 13.00 -5.06
N LEU A 67 -2.42 12.24 -4.71
CA LEU A 67 -3.35 11.63 -5.67
C LEU A 67 -4.56 12.52 -5.99
N GLY A 68 -4.64 13.71 -5.38
CA GLY A 68 -5.70 14.68 -5.61
C GLY A 68 -6.92 14.52 -4.70
N GLY A 69 -6.83 13.74 -3.64
CA GLY A 69 -7.82 13.61 -2.59
C GLY A 69 -8.14 12.16 -2.19
N PRO A 70 -8.93 11.98 -1.12
CA PRO A 70 -9.41 10.67 -0.70
C PRO A 70 -10.32 10.03 -1.76
N GLY A 71 -10.40 8.69 -1.75
CA GLY A 71 -11.21 7.95 -2.70
C GLY A 71 -11.43 6.51 -2.28
N SER A 72 -12.13 5.76 -3.13
CA SER A 72 -12.36 4.32 -2.96
C SER A 72 -11.15 3.52 -3.44
N TRP A 73 -10.78 2.49 -2.69
CA TRP A 73 -9.61 1.68 -2.97
C TRP A 73 -9.97 0.24 -3.31
N LEU A 74 -9.35 -0.31 -4.33
CA LEU A 74 -9.32 -1.75 -4.60
C LEU A 74 -8.10 -2.35 -3.91
N LEU A 75 -8.32 -3.30 -3.01
CA LEU A 75 -7.30 -4.11 -2.37
C LEU A 75 -7.01 -5.34 -3.24
N ALA A 76 -5.98 -5.25 -4.06
CA ALA A 76 -5.56 -6.29 -5.01
C ALA A 76 -4.17 -6.88 -4.67
N VAL A 77 -3.66 -6.60 -3.48
CA VAL A 77 -2.40 -7.13 -2.92
C VAL A 77 -2.65 -7.67 -1.52
N PRO A 78 -1.85 -8.64 -1.04
CA PRO A 78 -2.10 -9.25 0.26
C PRO A 78 -2.11 -8.24 1.41
N PRO A 79 -3.12 -8.27 2.31
CA PRO A 79 -3.28 -7.28 3.38
C PRO A 79 -2.23 -7.39 4.50
N TYR A 80 -1.46 -8.46 4.56
CA TYR A 80 -0.38 -8.66 5.53
C TYR A 80 0.98 -8.10 5.04
N HIS A 81 1.06 -7.57 3.83
CA HIS A 81 2.20 -6.78 3.35
C HIS A 81 1.89 -5.29 3.43
N ILE A 82 2.94 -4.48 3.61
CA ILE A 82 2.78 -3.03 3.77
C ILE A 82 1.98 -2.37 2.63
N ALA A 83 2.08 -2.86 1.41
CA ALA A 83 1.31 -2.33 0.28
C ALA A 83 -0.21 -2.50 0.47
N GLY A 84 -0.64 -3.68 0.93
CA GLY A 84 -2.06 -3.94 1.22
C GLY A 84 -2.53 -3.21 2.47
N LEU A 85 -1.71 -3.20 3.52
CA LEU A 85 -2.00 -2.42 4.74
C LEU A 85 -2.16 -0.93 4.44
N ALA A 86 -1.32 -0.36 3.58
CA ALA A 86 -1.46 1.03 3.16
C ALA A 86 -2.79 1.30 2.45
N VAL A 87 -3.32 0.35 1.68
CA VAL A 87 -4.67 0.45 1.09
C VAL A 87 -5.73 0.48 2.20
N LEU A 88 -5.63 -0.41 3.19
CA LEU A 88 -6.56 -0.44 4.33
C LEU A 88 -6.52 0.87 5.12
N VAL A 89 -5.33 1.35 5.47
CA VAL A 89 -5.17 2.61 6.23
C VAL A 89 -5.74 3.80 5.44
N ARG A 90 -5.45 3.92 4.15
CA ARG A 90 -6.01 4.97 3.29
C ARG A 90 -7.52 4.91 3.21
N SER A 91 -8.09 3.70 3.14
CA SER A 91 -9.55 3.52 3.16
C SER A 91 -10.16 3.99 4.49
N VAL A 92 -9.54 3.64 5.62
CA VAL A 92 -10.00 4.10 6.96
C VAL A 92 -9.95 5.63 7.05
N ILE A 93 -8.85 6.26 6.63
CA ILE A 93 -8.68 7.72 6.65
C ILE A 93 -9.68 8.41 5.70
N ALA A 94 -10.00 7.77 4.57
CA ALA A 94 -11.03 8.26 3.63
C ALA A 94 -12.48 8.02 4.12
N GLY A 95 -12.67 7.32 5.25
CA GLY A 95 -14.00 6.93 5.73
C GLY A 95 -14.71 5.94 4.81
N SER A 96 -13.95 5.13 4.05
CA SER A 96 -14.46 4.16 3.09
C SER A 96 -14.06 2.73 3.46
N VAL A 97 -14.79 1.76 2.89
CA VAL A 97 -14.43 0.34 2.97
C VAL A 97 -13.81 -0.05 1.63
N PRO A 98 -12.61 -0.66 1.61
CA PRO A 98 -12.00 -1.07 0.36
C PRO A 98 -12.80 -2.20 -0.30
N VAL A 99 -12.80 -2.24 -1.62
CA VAL A 99 -13.25 -3.40 -2.37
C VAL A 99 -12.12 -4.42 -2.39
N GLU A 100 -12.39 -5.64 -1.97
CA GLU A 100 -11.39 -6.70 -1.94
C GLU A 100 -11.44 -7.54 -3.22
N LEU A 101 -10.26 -7.79 -3.80
CA LEU A 101 -10.00 -8.82 -4.78
C LEU A 101 -9.28 -9.97 -4.08
N ASN A 102 -9.83 -11.17 -4.13
CA ASN A 102 -9.21 -12.31 -3.48
C ASN A 102 -7.92 -12.72 -4.22
N VAL A 103 -6.78 -12.52 -3.56
CA VAL A 103 -5.45 -12.87 -4.10
C VAL A 103 -4.79 -14.04 -3.37
N SER A 104 -5.50 -14.74 -2.51
CA SER A 104 -4.95 -15.88 -1.73
C SER A 104 -4.53 -17.06 -2.62
N ALA A 105 -5.26 -17.30 -3.71
CA ALA A 105 -4.94 -18.32 -4.72
C ALA A 105 -4.16 -17.75 -5.92
N GLY A 106 -3.75 -16.47 -5.85
CA GLY A 106 -3.09 -15.75 -6.93
C GLY A 106 -3.97 -14.61 -7.47
N PHE A 107 -3.38 -13.80 -8.32
CA PHE A 107 -4.08 -12.67 -8.94
C PHE A 107 -4.88 -13.14 -10.17
N ASP A 108 -6.20 -13.13 -10.07
CA ASP A 108 -7.10 -13.39 -11.17
C ASP A 108 -7.48 -12.09 -11.89
N VAL A 109 -6.97 -11.91 -13.10
CA VAL A 109 -7.18 -10.71 -13.91
C VAL A 109 -8.63 -10.55 -14.34
N THR A 110 -9.36 -11.66 -14.49
CA THR A 110 -10.76 -11.65 -15.00
C THR A 110 -11.75 -11.08 -14.00
N GLU A 111 -11.37 -11.00 -12.71
CA GLU A 111 -12.19 -10.40 -11.66
C GLU A 111 -12.05 -8.88 -11.59
N LEU A 112 -10.98 -8.30 -12.18
CA LEU A 112 -10.71 -6.85 -12.10
C LEU A 112 -11.87 -5.96 -12.57
N PRO A 113 -12.54 -6.21 -13.73
CA PRO A 113 -13.61 -5.35 -14.19
C PRO A 113 -14.78 -5.27 -13.20
N ASN A 114 -15.17 -6.41 -12.64
CA ASN A 114 -16.24 -6.46 -11.65
C ASN A 114 -15.85 -5.81 -10.32
N ALA A 115 -14.62 -6.01 -9.88
CA ALA A 115 -14.10 -5.41 -8.65
C ALA A 115 -14.01 -3.88 -8.78
N ILE A 116 -13.49 -3.36 -9.90
CA ILE A 116 -13.39 -1.92 -10.17
C ILE A 116 -14.77 -1.27 -10.26
N LYS A 117 -15.74 -1.94 -10.90
CA LYS A 117 -17.13 -1.46 -10.96
C LYS A 117 -17.75 -1.30 -9.57
N ARG A 118 -17.40 -2.15 -8.60
CA ARG A 118 -17.88 -2.07 -7.22
C ARG A 118 -17.32 -0.87 -6.42
N LEU A 119 -16.26 -0.21 -6.89
CA LEU A 119 -15.73 1.00 -6.26
C LEU A 119 -16.70 2.18 -6.30
N GLY A 120 -17.73 2.11 -7.15
CA GLY A 120 -18.73 3.16 -7.30
C GLY A 120 -18.21 4.38 -8.06
N SER A 121 -18.76 5.55 -7.72
CA SER A 121 -18.41 6.85 -8.31
C SER A 121 -17.41 7.61 -7.42
N GLY A 122 -16.77 8.63 -7.97
CA GLY A 122 -15.75 9.43 -7.29
C GLY A 122 -14.34 8.96 -7.64
N ARG A 123 -13.37 9.36 -6.83
CA ARG A 123 -11.97 8.95 -7.04
C ARG A 123 -11.78 7.48 -6.72
N ARG A 124 -11.08 6.76 -7.59
CA ARG A 124 -10.90 5.30 -7.51
C ARG A 124 -9.43 4.96 -7.71
N TYR A 125 -8.90 4.15 -6.82
CA TYR A 125 -7.48 3.81 -6.76
C TYR A 125 -7.25 2.33 -6.57
N THR A 126 -6.08 1.84 -6.99
CA THR A 126 -5.55 0.53 -6.61
C THR A 126 -4.05 0.56 -6.44
N SER A 127 -3.51 -0.46 -5.76
CA SER A 127 -2.07 -0.73 -5.71
C SER A 127 -1.81 -2.12 -6.30
N LEU A 128 -0.86 -2.21 -7.23
CA LEU A 128 -0.44 -3.44 -7.88
C LEU A 128 1.08 -3.57 -7.85
N VAL A 129 1.58 -4.78 -8.01
CA VAL A 129 2.97 -5.00 -8.38
C VAL A 129 3.12 -5.06 -9.91
N ALA A 130 4.34 -4.83 -10.42
CA ALA A 130 4.59 -4.79 -11.87
C ALA A 130 4.12 -6.06 -12.61
N ALA A 131 4.25 -7.24 -11.99
CA ALA A 131 3.78 -8.50 -12.56
C ALA A 131 2.26 -8.57 -12.71
N GLN A 132 1.50 -8.00 -11.76
CA GLN A 132 0.04 -7.92 -11.85
C GLN A 132 -0.40 -6.96 -12.95
N LEU A 133 0.25 -5.80 -13.08
CA LEU A 133 0.00 -4.87 -14.17
C LEU A 133 0.31 -5.52 -15.53
N ALA A 134 1.46 -6.19 -15.65
CA ALA A 134 1.81 -6.91 -16.88
C ALA A 134 0.75 -7.96 -17.27
N LYS A 135 0.25 -8.72 -16.29
CA LYS A 135 -0.82 -9.69 -16.51
C LYS A 135 -2.13 -9.01 -16.92
N ALA A 136 -2.49 -7.89 -16.27
CA ALA A 136 -3.70 -7.14 -16.61
C ALA A 136 -3.65 -6.58 -18.05
N LEU A 137 -2.49 -6.14 -18.51
CA LEU A 137 -2.31 -5.64 -19.88
C LEU A 137 -2.45 -6.71 -20.96
N THR A 138 -2.44 -8.01 -20.61
CA THR A 138 -2.73 -9.08 -21.58
C THR A 138 -4.23 -9.37 -21.73
N ASP A 139 -5.08 -8.79 -20.88
CA ASP A 139 -6.54 -8.95 -20.91
C ASP A 139 -7.20 -7.61 -21.27
N PRO A 140 -7.92 -7.50 -22.40
CA PRO A 140 -8.52 -6.25 -22.83
C PRO A 140 -9.55 -5.67 -21.86
N ALA A 141 -10.34 -6.54 -21.19
CA ALA A 141 -11.37 -6.09 -20.24
C ALA A 141 -10.74 -5.54 -18.97
N ALA A 142 -9.71 -6.19 -18.44
CA ALA A 142 -8.96 -5.73 -17.29
C ALA A 142 -8.19 -4.42 -17.60
N THR A 143 -7.58 -4.33 -18.78
CA THR A 143 -6.91 -3.12 -19.25
C THR A 143 -7.87 -1.94 -19.30
N ALA A 144 -9.05 -2.12 -19.92
CA ALA A 144 -10.07 -1.08 -19.98
C ALA A 144 -10.57 -0.67 -18.58
N ALA A 145 -10.78 -1.64 -17.69
CA ALA A 145 -11.20 -1.34 -16.32
C ALA A 145 -10.14 -0.57 -15.53
N LEU A 146 -8.85 -0.92 -15.66
CA LEU A 146 -7.76 -0.17 -15.01
C LEU A 146 -7.65 1.27 -15.53
N ALA A 147 -7.96 1.52 -16.80
CA ALA A 147 -7.97 2.85 -17.39
C ALA A 147 -9.09 3.76 -16.83
N GLU A 148 -10.11 3.18 -16.18
CA GLU A 148 -11.15 3.93 -15.49
C GLU A 148 -10.74 4.46 -14.11
N LEU A 149 -9.59 4.02 -13.56
CA LEU A 149 -9.11 4.45 -12.25
C LEU A 149 -8.37 5.79 -12.34
N ASP A 150 -8.53 6.62 -11.31
CA ASP A 150 -7.78 7.89 -11.21
C ASP A 150 -6.27 7.66 -11.03
N ALA A 151 -5.89 6.57 -10.35
CA ALA A 151 -4.49 6.14 -10.31
C ALA A 151 -4.34 4.64 -9.99
N VAL A 152 -3.34 4.03 -10.64
CA VAL A 152 -2.82 2.69 -10.36
C VAL A 152 -1.41 2.83 -9.80
N LEU A 153 -1.25 2.60 -8.49
CA LEU A 153 0.04 2.67 -7.82
C LEU A 153 0.84 1.40 -8.10
N ILE A 154 2.06 1.56 -8.58
CA ILE A 154 2.97 0.43 -8.86
C ILE A 154 4.19 0.52 -7.96
N GLY A 155 4.39 -0.51 -7.14
CA GLY A 155 5.48 -0.58 -6.17
C GLY A 155 5.93 -2.00 -5.87
N GLY A 156 6.71 -2.16 -4.81
CA GLY A 156 7.23 -3.46 -4.37
C GLY A 156 8.42 -3.99 -5.18
N GLY A 157 8.87 -3.27 -6.20
CA GLY A 157 10.01 -3.65 -7.04
C GLY A 157 10.10 -2.78 -8.30
N PRO A 158 11.11 -3.03 -9.15
CA PRO A 158 11.26 -2.30 -10.40
C PRO A 158 10.07 -2.53 -11.34
N ALA A 159 9.58 -1.47 -11.96
CA ALA A 159 8.59 -1.55 -13.03
C ALA A 159 9.30 -1.42 -14.39
N PRO A 160 9.36 -2.49 -15.21
CA PRO A 160 10.00 -2.45 -16.52
C PRO A 160 9.39 -1.40 -17.44
N ARG A 161 10.25 -0.65 -18.14
CA ARG A 161 9.83 0.44 -19.03
C ARG A 161 8.76 0.00 -20.06
N PRO A 162 8.88 -1.16 -20.72
CA PRO A 162 7.85 -1.61 -21.68
C PRO A 162 6.46 -1.76 -21.07
N ILE A 163 6.36 -2.19 -19.79
CA ILE A 163 5.06 -2.33 -19.10
C ILE A 163 4.46 -0.95 -18.83
N LEU A 164 5.28 0.03 -18.42
CA LEU A 164 4.84 1.41 -18.19
C LEU A 164 4.38 2.08 -19.48
N ASP A 165 5.10 1.87 -20.56
CA ASP A 165 4.76 2.42 -21.88
C ASP A 165 3.46 1.80 -22.42
N ALA A 166 3.26 0.48 -22.25
CA ALA A 166 2.02 -0.20 -22.61
C ALA A 166 0.82 0.28 -21.79
N ALA A 167 1.00 0.48 -20.48
CA ALA A 167 -0.04 1.02 -19.61
C ALA A 167 -0.42 2.45 -20.02
N ALA A 168 0.56 3.31 -20.29
CA ALA A 168 0.33 4.67 -20.77
C ALA A 168 -0.40 4.69 -22.11
N ALA A 169 -0.01 3.82 -23.06
CA ALA A 169 -0.69 3.68 -24.35
C ALA A 169 -2.14 3.21 -24.22
N ALA A 170 -2.45 2.44 -23.15
CA ALA A 170 -3.81 2.00 -22.81
C ALA A 170 -4.62 3.04 -22.02
N GLY A 171 -4.06 4.23 -21.72
CA GLY A 171 -4.73 5.26 -20.94
C GLY A 171 -4.76 5.01 -19.44
N ILE A 172 -3.98 4.07 -18.92
CA ILE A 172 -3.88 3.80 -17.48
C ILE A 172 -2.99 4.83 -16.81
N THR A 173 -3.51 5.53 -15.81
CA THR A 173 -2.76 6.49 -15.00
C THR A 173 -1.90 5.73 -13.98
N VAL A 174 -0.66 5.43 -14.32
CA VAL A 174 0.29 4.75 -13.45
C VAL A 174 1.05 5.76 -12.60
N VAL A 175 1.09 5.53 -11.29
CA VAL A 175 1.93 6.24 -10.31
C VAL A 175 2.96 5.26 -9.75
N ARG A 176 4.25 5.48 -10.03
CA ARG A 176 5.32 4.64 -9.50
C ARG A 176 5.59 5.02 -8.06
N THR A 177 5.63 4.03 -7.17
CA THR A 177 5.86 4.27 -5.75
C THR A 177 7.11 3.54 -5.25
N TYR A 178 7.87 4.23 -4.41
CA TYR A 178 8.95 3.65 -3.63
C TYR A 178 8.63 3.80 -2.15
N GLY A 179 8.91 2.76 -1.37
CA GLY A 179 8.73 2.72 0.07
C GLY A 179 9.02 1.34 0.63
N MET A 180 8.89 1.23 1.93
CA MET A 180 9.15 0.01 2.69
C MET A 180 8.20 -0.05 3.91
N SER A 181 8.27 -1.14 4.69
CA SER A 181 7.44 -1.27 5.89
C SER A 181 7.70 -0.12 6.87
N GLU A 182 8.97 0.23 7.06
CA GLU A 182 9.44 1.25 8.01
C GLU A 182 9.00 2.68 7.63
N THR A 183 8.63 2.92 6.37
CA THR A 183 8.08 4.22 5.91
C THR A 183 6.56 4.25 5.87
N SER A 184 5.87 3.28 6.51
CA SER A 184 4.41 3.13 6.46
C SER A 184 3.86 2.96 5.04
N GLY A 185 4.66 2.43 4.12
CA GLY A 185 4.33 2.25 2.72
C GLY A 185 5.10 3.17 1.77
N GLY A 186 4.45 3.58 0.68
CA GLY A 186 5.06 4.44 -0.32
C GLY A 186 5.34 5.85 0.22
N CYS A 187 6.58 6.30 0.14
CA CYS A 187 7.03 7.62 0.58
C CYS A 187 7.58 8.50 -0.56
N VAL A 188 7.82 7.93 -1.75
CA VAL A 188 8.22 8.66 -2.96
C VAL A 188 7.30 8.22 -4.10
N TYR A 189 6.64 9.17 -4.76
CA TYR A 189 5.73 8.94 -5.88
C TYR A 189 6.27 9.62 -7.13
N ASP A 190 6.50 8.85 -8.20
CA ASP A 190 7.12 9.29 -9.45
C ASP A 190 8.43 10.06 -9.28
N GLY A 191 9.23 9.66 -8.29
CA GLY A 191 10.50 10.30 -7.96
C GLY A 191 10.38 11.55 -7.07
N VAL A 192 9.17 11.92 -6.66
CA VAL A 192 8.93 13.06 -5.76
C VAL A 192 8.60 12.53 -4.37
N PRO A 193 9.37 12.89 -3.32
CA PRO A 193 9.03 12.57 -1.94
C PRO A 193 7.65 13.11 -1.55
N LEU A 194 6.91 12.35 -0.78
CA LEU A 194 5.67 12.85 -0.17
C LEU A 194 6.01 13.80 0.98
N ASP A 195 5.14 14.76 1.25
CA ASP A 195 5.31 15.69 2.36
C ASP A 195 5.39 14.93 3.70
N GLY A 196 6.33 15.33 4.57
CA GLY A 196 6.62 14.63 5.82
C GLY A 196 7.47 13.37 5.68
N SER A 197 7.87 12.97 4.47
CA SER A 197 8.81 11.86 4.28
C SER A 197 10.24 12.29 4.57
N PRO A 198 11.11 11.40 5.11
CA PRO A 198 12.54 11.69 5.23
C PRO A 198 13.11 12.07 3.85
N GLY A 199 13.60 13.29 3.70
CA GLY A 199 14.13 13.84 2.43
C GLY A 199 13.20 14.80 1.70
N SER A 200 12.00 15.12 2.20
CA SER A 200 11.21 16.26 1.71
C SER A 200 11.89 17.55 2.17
N ALA A 201 12.49 18.29 1.23
CA ALA A 201 13.34 19.45 1.49
C ALA A 201 12.56 20.74 1.82
N ASN A 202 11.55 20.70 2.66
CA ASN A 202 10.87 21.88 3.21
C ASN A 202 10.81 21.89 4.74
N GLY A 203 11.69 21.15 5.39
CA GLY A 203 11.90 21.19 6.84
C GLY A 203 13.20 21.91 7.16
N SER A 204 13.16 23.20 7.43
CA SER A 204 14.17 23.86 8.25
C SER A 204 14.14 23.21 9.64
N GLY A 205 15.14 22.40 10.00
CA GLY A 205 15.25 21.94 11.37
C GLY A 205 15.93 20.59 11.52
N GLU A 206 17.18 20.65 11.89
CA GLU A 206 17.99 19.74 12.71
C GLU A 206 17.86 18.22 12.48
N THR A 207 18.84 17.70 11.77
CA THR A 207 19.26 16.30 11.81
C THR A 207 19.77 15.93 13.21
N GLY A 208 18.93 15.30 14.00
CA GLY A 208 19.31 14.58 15.20
C GLY A 208 19.38 13.08 14.92
N LEU A 209 20.43 12.63 14.26
CA LEU A 209 20.85 11.23 14.32
C LEU A 209 21.61 11.02 15.63
N ARG A 210 21.04 10.25 16.54
CA ARG A 210 21.76 9.51 17.58
C ARG A 210 21.38 8.06 17.54
#